data_9504e7dce984307d692a5949e7ab9906
#
_entry.id   9504e7dce984307d692a5949e7ab9906
#
_cell.length_a   1.000
_cell.length_b   1.000
_cell.length_c   1.000
_cell.angle_alpha   90.00
_cell.angle_beta   90.00
_cell.angle_gamma   90.00
#
_symmetry.space_group_name_H-M   'P 1'
#
loop_
_entity.id
_entity.type
_entity.pdbx_description
1 polymer ?
#
loop_
_entity_poly.entity_id
_entity_poly.type
_entity_poly.pdbx_seq_one_letter_code
_entity_poly.pdbx_strand_id
1 'polypeptide(L)'
;DLENPLMLCAELGLNAITTCEEAFYPENSNPTLTKKIDELAKKNNCTITGSGYQDIYWGQLISSIAGSTQKITKIKGSSSYNVEEYGIALAKAHGAGLTLEDFDKEVASVDRISDEERQKIVESGDYLPSYMWNVNGWLCEKLGLTVKSQRQKCVPQTYKEDLYSSTLGMTVKAGDATGMSAV
;
A
#
# COMPACT_ATOMS: atom_id res chain seq x y z
N ASP A 1 -11.02 -2.21 -8.70
CA ASP A 1 -12.03 -1.96 -7.68
C ASP A 1 -12.51 -3.30 -7.12
N LEU A 2 -12.25 -3.55 -5.82
CA LEU A 2 -12.60 -4.81 -5.14
C LEU A 2 -13.88 -4.69 -4.30
N GLU A 3 -14.47 -3.51 -4.17
CA GLU A 3 -15.67 -3.31 -3.35
C GLU A 3 -16.78 -4.26 -3.76
N ASN A 4 -17.18 -4.22 -5.02
CA ASN A 4 -18.29 -5.03 -5.51
C ASN A 4 -18.07 -6.54 -5.39
N PRO A 5 -16.93 -7.11 -5.80
CA PRO A 5 -16.68 -8.53 -5.61
C PRO A 5 -16.69 -9.00 -4.15
N LEU A 6 -16.08 -8.24 -3.24
CA LEU A 6 -16.02 -8.62 -1.83
C LEU A 6 -17.38 -8.46 -1.13
N MET A 7 -18.12 -7.40 -1.46
CA MET A 7 -19.50 -7.23 -1.00
C MET A 7 -20.38 -8.38 -1.44
N LEU A 8 -20.31 -8.76 -2.72
CA LEU A 8 -21.08 -9.88 -3.26
C LEU A 8 -20.75 -11.22 -2.57
N CYS A 9 -19.45 -11.49 -2.34
CA CYS A 9 -19.05 -12.67 -1.57
C CYS A 9 -19.68 -12.67 -0.16
N ALA A 10 -19.61 -11.53 0.54
CA ALA A 10 -20.20 -11.41 1.86
C ALA A 10 -21.73 -11.55 1.86
N GLU A 11 -22.42 -10.99 0.87
CA GLU A 11 -23.88 -11.11 0.70
C GLU A 11 -24.32 -12.56 0.44
N LEU A 12 -23.54 -13.30 -0.36
CA LEU A 12 -23.81 -14.69 -0.69
C LEU A 12 -23.33 -15.70 0.37
N GLY A 13 -22.69 -15.23 1.46
CA GLY A 13 -22.14 -16.10 2.49
C GLY A 13 -20.93 -16.91 2.01
N LEU A 14 -20.19 -16.41 1.05
CA LEU A 14 -19.00 -17.08 0.49
C LEU A 14 -17.73 -16.60 1.21
N ASN A 15 -16.88 -17.54 1.60
CA ASN A 15 -15.54 -17.21 2.08
C ASN A 15 -14.69 -16.70 0.92
N ALA A 16 -13.98 -15.57 1.14
CA ALA A 16 -13.14 -14.98 0.12
C ALA A 16 -11.79 -14.54 0.69
N ILE A 17 -10.75 -14.74 -0.11
CA ILE A 17 -9.41 -14.24 0.15
C ILE A 17 -8.91 -13.44 -1.06
N THR A 18 -8.29 -12.31 -0.80
CA THR A 18 -7.69 -11.47 -1.85
C THR A 18 -6.24 -11.14 -1.50
N THR A 19 -5.41 -10.96 -2.53
CA THR A 19 -4.03 -10.50 -2.39
C THR A 19 -3.90 -8.99 -2.59
N CYS A 20 -5.01 -8.26 -2.68
CA CYS A 20 -4.99 -6.82 -2.83
C CYS A 20 -4.46 -6.15 -1.55
N GLU A 21 -3.54 -5.23 -1.73
CA GLU A 21 -2.85 -4.55 -0.63
C GLU A 21 -3.78 -3.79 0.31
N GLU A 22 -4.87 -3.25 -0.21
CA GLU A 22 -5.88 -2.52 0.56
C GLU A 22 -6.61 -3.41 1.57
N ALA A 23 -6.69 -4.70 1.30
CA ALA A 23 -7.50 -5.63 2.07
C ALA A 23 -6.75 -6.34 3.21
N PHE A 24 -5.43 -6.18 3.37
CA PHE A 24 -4.72 -6.85 4.46
C PHE A 24 -4.80 -6.10 5.80
N TYR A 25 -5.04 -4.80 5.78
CA TYR A 25 -5.43 -4.02 6.97
C TYR A 25 -6.47 -2.94 6.57
N PRO A 26 -7.67 -3.38 6.18
CA PRO A 26 -8.66 -2.51 5.56
C PRO A 26 -9.29 -1.50 6.54
N GLU A 27 -9.21 -1.74 7.84
CA GLU A 27 -9.62 -0.79 8.88
C GLU A 27 -8.85 0.52 8.81
N ASN A 28 -7.61 0.47 8.32
CA ASN A 28 -6.73 1.63 8.18
C ASN A 28 -6.87 2.32 6.82
N SER A 29 -7.22 1.58 5.77
CA SER A 29 -7.30 2.09 4.41
C SER A 29 -8.72 2.52 4.00
N ASN A 30 -9.73 1.75 4.39
CA ASN A 30 -11.13 2.04 4.08
C ASN A 30 -12.07 1.55 5.20
N PRO A 31 -12.13 2.25 6.35
CA PRO A 31 -12.90 1.81 7.51
C PRO A 31 -14.41 1.71 7.23
N THR A 32 -14.94 2.58 6.36
CA THR A 32 -16.37 2.59 6.02
C THR A 32 -16.79 1.32 5.26
N LEU A 33 -16.04 0.96 4.22
CA LEU A 33 -16.29 -0.26 3.46
C LEU A 33 -16.03 -1.51 4.30
N THR A 34 -14.95 -1.50 5.08
CA THR A 34 -14.59 -2.59 5.98
C THR A 34 -15.72 -2.92 6.94
N LYS A 35 -16.31 -1.91 7.57
CA LYS A 35 -17.44 -2.09 8.48
C LYS A 35 -18.64 -2.73 7.78
N LYS A 36 -18.98 -2.29 6.57
CA LYS A 36 -20.09 -2.86 5.77
C LYS A 36 -19.85 -4.34 5.47
N ILE A 37 -18.63 -4.68 4.99
CA ILE A 37 -18.26 -6.06 4.67
C ILE A 37 -18.27 -6.94 5.92
N ASP A 38 -17.70 -6.46 7.02
CA ASP A 38 -17.65 -7.18 8.31
C ASP A 38 -19.06 -7.50 8.85
N GLU A 39 -19.97 -6.52 8.81
CA GLU A 39 -21.37 -6.72 9.23
C GLU A 39 -22.09 -7.76 8.36
N LEU A 40 -21.89 -7.73 7.04
CA LEU A 40 -22.45 -8.70 6.12
C LEU A 40 -21.84 -10.10 6.30
N ALA A 41 -20.52 -10.18 6.43
CA ALA A 41 -19.83 -11.44 6.65
C ALA A 41 -20.27 -12.12 7.94
N LYS A 42 -20.39 -11.36 9.04
CA LYS A 42 -20.94 -11.85 10.31
C LYS A 42 -22.38 -12.33 10.18
N LYS A 43 -23.23 -11.54 9.50
CA LYS A 43 -24.63 -11.89 9.28
C LYS A 43 -24.79 -13.19 8.49
N ASN A 44 -23.97 -13.40 7.48
CA ASN A 44 -24.05 -14.52 6.55
C ASN A 44 -23.07 -15.66 6.89
N ASN A 45 -22.40 -15.59 8.05
CA ASN A 45 -21.47 -16.60 8.58
C ASN A 45 -20.37 -16.98 7.59
N CYS A 46 -19.71 -15.97 7.01
CA CYS A 46 -18.58 -16.16 6.11
C CYS A 46 -17.38 -15.31 6.55
N THR A 47 -16.23 -15.58 5.94
CA THR A 47 -14.96 -14.90 6.20
C THR A 47 -14.46 -14.21 4.94
N ILE A 48 -14.19 -12.90 5.03
CA ILE A 48 -13.53 -12.13 3.99
C ILE A 48 -12.18 -11.68 4.54
N THR A 49 -11.10 -11.93 3.83
CA THR A 49 -9.75 -11.59 4.30
C THR A 49 -8.80 -11.17 3.19
N GLY A 50 -7.90 -10.26 3.50
CA GLY A 50 -6.71 -9.98 2.72
C GLY A 50 -5.53 -10.83 3.22
N SER A 51 -4.72 -11.35 2.33
CA SER A 51 -3.51 -12.10 2.63
C SER A 51 -2.53 -12.07 1.47
N GLY A 52 -1.34 -12.57 1.70
CA GLY A 52 -0.29 -12.70 0.69
C GLY A 52 1.07 -12.35 1.26
N TYR A 53 1.93 -11.80 0.42
CA TYR A 53 3.28 -11.42 0.80
C TYR A 53 3.30 -10.44 2.00
N GLN A 54 2.39 -9.48 2.06
CA GLN A 54 2.29 -8.52 3.15
C GLN A 54 2.01 -9.19 4.50
N ASP A 55 1.12 -10.17 4.50
CA ASP A 55 0.79 -10.92 5.72
C ASP A 55 1.99 -11.73 6.21
N ILE A 56 2.68 -12.43 5.32
CA ILE A 56 3.82 -13.27 5.68
C ILE A 56 5.01 -12.42 6.10
N TYR A 57 5.40 -11.44 5.30
CA TYR A 57 6.61 -10.66 5.54
C TYR A 57 6.43 -9.65 6.68
N TRP A 58 5.50 -8.72 6.53
CA TRP A 58 5.30 -7.65 7.51
C TRP A 58 4.55 -8.13 8.74
N GLY A 59 3.45 -8.84 8.53
CA GLY A 59 2.55 -9.26 9.59
C GLY A 59 3.08 -10.41 10.45
N GLN A 60 3.93 -11.28 9.92
CA GLN A 60 4.48 -12.41 10.68
C GLN A 60 5.97 -12.19 10.98
N LEU A 61 6.80 -12.08 9.97
CA LEU A 61 8.25 -12.00 10.17
C LEU A 61 8.67 -10.70 10.87
N ILE A 62 8.33 -9.55 10.29
CA ILE A 62 8.77 -8.26 10.83
C ILE A 62 8.11 -7.97 12.19
N SER A 63 6.82 -8.27 12.36
CA SER A 63 6.14 -8.07 13.64
C SER A 63 6.74 -8.95 14.75
N SER A 64 7.12 -10.20 14.45
CA SER A 64 7.76 -11.08 15.42
C SER A 64 9.14 -10.56 15.85
N ILE A 65 9.95 -10.10 14.90
CA ILE A 65 11.26 -9.50 15.19
C ILE A 65 11.09 -8.20 15.99
N ALA A 66 10.20 -7.32 15.58
CA ALA A 66 9.93 -6.07 16.28
C ALA A 66 9.37 -6.32 17.70
N GLY A 67 8.47 -7.29 17.84
CA GLY A 67 7.88 -7.69 19.12
C GLY A 67 8.90 -8.26 20.13
N SER A 68 10.07 -8.72 19.69
CA SER A 68 11.15 -9.15 20.54
C SER A 68 11.95 -8.00 21.18
N THR A 69 11.70 -6.76 20.77
CA THR A 69 12.40 -5.59 21.31
C THR A 69 11.74 -5.09 22.59
N GLN A 70 12.53 -4.56 23.53
CA GLN A 70 12.01 -4.03 24.80
C GLN A 70 11.23 -2.72 24.63
N LYS A 71 11.61 -1.90 23.66
CA LYS A 71 11.02 -0.58 23.44
C LYS A 71 11.12 -0.16 21.97
N ILE A 72 10.00 0.17 21.38
CA ILE A 72 9.91 0.73 20.05
C ILE A 72 9.54 2.21 20.17
N THR A 73 10.37 3.08 19.61
CA THR A 73 10.13 4.54 19.59
C THR A 73 9.86 5.05 18.18
N LYS A 74 10.24 4.28 17.16
CA LYS A 74 10.07 4.63 15.76
C LYS A 74 10.10 3.38 14.91
N ILE A 75 9.19 3.30 13.95
CA ILE A 75 9.22 2.35 12.84
C ILE A 75 9.52 3.14 11.58
N LYS A 76 10.47 2.68 10.79
CA LYS A 76 10.77 3.21 9.46
C LYS A 76 10.97 2.03 8.52
N GLY A 77 10.18 1.98 7.47
CA GLY A 77 10.25 0.96 6.45
C GLY A 77 10.33 1.57 5.06
N SER A 78 10.81 0.78 4.12
CA SER A 78 10.72 1.09 2.69
C SER A 78 10.48 -0.18 1.91
N SER A 79 9.75 -0.06 0.80
CA SER A 79 9.50 -1.13 -0.14
C SER A 79 9.77 -0.63 -1.56
N SER A 80 10.49 -1.44 -2.32
CA SER A 80 10.67 -1.23 -3.76
C SER A 80 10.72 -2.58 -4.46
N TYR A 81 10.34 -2.62 -5.71
CA TYR A 81 10.39 -3.82 -6.54
C TYR A 81 10.65 -3.47 -8.00
N ASN A 82 11.05 -4.46 -8.77
CA ASN A 82 11.32 -4.28 -10.17
C ASN A 82 10.00 -4.18 -10.96
N VAL A 83 9.67 -2.98 -11.43
CA VAL A 83 8.42 -2.73 -12.17
C VAL A 83 8.37 -3.40 -13.55
N GLU A 84 9.52 -3.80 -14.11
CA GLU A 84 9.59 -4.51 -15.38
C GLU A 84 8.82 -5.84 -15.41
N GLU A 85 8.71 -6.51 -14.27
CA GLU A 85 8.06 -7.81 -14.16
C GLU A 85 6.54 -7.75 -13.99
N TYR A 86 5.99 -6.55 -13.77
CA TYR A 86 4.58 -6.36 -13.40
C TYR A 86 3.72 -5.72 -14.51
N GLY A 87 4.33 -5.42 -15.65
CA GLY A 87 3.64 -4.88 -16.82
C GLY A 87 3.50 -3.37 -16.83
N ILE A 88 3.12 -2.84 -18.01
CA ILE A 88 3.16 -1.41 -18.34
C ILE A 88 2.27 -0.54 -17.45
N ALA A 89 1.11 -1.03 -17.05
CA ALA A 89 0.18 -0.27 -16.22
C ALA A 89 0.80 0.05 -14.85
N LEU A 90 1.41 -0.96 -14.21
CA LEU A 90 2.06 -0.79 -12.92
C LEU A 90 3.35 0.04 -13.03
N ALA A 91 4.16 -0.19 -14.07
CA ALA A 91 5.36 0.59 -14.33
C ALA A 91 5.05 2.08 -14.44
N LYS A 92 4.04 2.45 -15.22
CA LYS A 92 3.58 3.84 -15.36
C LYS A 92 3.02 4.41 -14.06
N ALA A 93 2.19 3.65 -13.34
CA ALA A 93 1.64 4.08 -12.04
C ALA A 93 2.74 4.36 -11.00
N HIS A 94 3.89 3.73 -11.13
CA HIS A 94 5.06 3.94 -10.27
C HIS A 94 6.07 4.95 -10.86
N GLY A 95 5.67 5.69 -11.90
CA GLY A 95 6.43 6.77 -12.48
C GLY A 95 7.63 6.34 -13.33
N ALA A 96 7.69 5.07 -13.78
CA ALA A 96 8.75 4.63 -14.65
C ALA A 96 8.73 5.37 -16.00
N GLY A 97 9.86 5.91 -16.41
CA GLY A 97 10.02 6.71 -17.63
C GLY A 97 9.78 8.22 -17.45
N LEU A 98 9.40 8.66 -16.25
CA LEU A 98 9.21 10.09 -15.96
C LEU A 98 10.54 10.78 -15.63
N THR A 99 10.63 12.05 -15.99
CA THR A 99 11.65 12.94 -15.43
C THR A 99 11.43 13.11 -13.93
N LEU A 100 12.44 13.53 -13.17
CA LEU A 100 12.24 13.78 -11.72
C LEU A 100 11.22 14.87 -11.45
N GLU A 101 11.09 15.85 -12.35
CA GLU A 101 10.08 16.91 -12.23
C GLU A 101 8.67 16.37 -12.44
N ASP A 102 8.45 15.55 -13.46
CA ASP A 102 7.15 14.92 -13.72
C ASP A 102 6.80 13.89 -12.64
N PHE A 103 7.79 13.11 -12.17
CA PHE A 103 7.60 12.20 -11.04
C PHE A 103 7.12 12.95 -9.79
N ASP A 104 7.72 14.09 -9.49
CA ASP A 104 7.33 14.91 -8.36
C ASP A 104 5.91 15.45 -8.48
N LYS A 105 5.45 15.78 -9.68
CA LYS A 105 4.08 16.25 -9.95
C LYS A 105 3.05 15.12 -9.96
N GLU A 106 3.36 14.03 -10.62
CA GLU A 106 2.37 12.98 -10.93
C GLU A 106 2.31 11.88 -9.86
N VAL A 107 3.44 11.55 -9.22
CA VAL A 107 3.56 10.46 -8.26
C VAL A 107 3.73 10.96 -6.84
N ALA A 108 4.73 11.81 -6.58
CA ALA A 108 5.04 12.25 -5.21
C ALA A 108 4.11 13.35 -4.67
N SER A 109 3.25 13.93 -5.50
CA SER A 109 2.30 14.97 -5.07
C SER A 109 1.33 14.49 -3.99
N VAL A 110 0.98 13.21 -3.99
CA VAL A 110 0.10 12.59 -2.97
C VAL A 110 0.68 12.63 -1.56
N ASP A 111 1.99 12.80 -1.43
CA ASP A 111 2.68 12.87 -0.14
C ASP A 111 2.60 14.26 0.50
N ARG A 112 2.14 15.26 -0.25
CA ARG A 112 2.13 16.67 0.18
C ARG A 112 0.88 17.11 0.89
N ILE A 113 -0.11 16.23 0.98
CA ILE A 113 -1.32 16.50 1.74
C ILE A 113 -1.04 16.42 3.25
N SER A 114 -1.77 17.20 4.02
CA SER A 114 -1.68 17.18 5.48
C SER A 114 -2.23 15.87 6.06
N ASP A 115 -1.89 15.56 7.30
CA ASP A 115 -2.42 14.38 8.00
C ASP A 115 -3.96 14.49 8.14
N GLU A 116 -4.49 15.71 8.33
CA GLU A 116 -5.93 15.98 8.40
C GLU A 116 -6.65 15.75 7.08
N GLU A 117 -6.05 16.13 5.95
CA GLU A 117 -6.60 15.87 4.62
C GLU A 117 -6.58 14.38 4.31
N ARG A 118 -5.50 13.69 4.63
CA ARG A 118 -5.38 12.24 4.47
C ARG A 118 -6.46 11.51 5.27
N GLN A 119 -6.65 11.89 6.52
CA GLN A 119 -7.67 11.30 7.37
C GLN A 119 -9.08 11.49 6.80
N LYS A 120 -9.40 12.67 6.27
CA LYS A 120 -10.68 12.92 5.60
C LYS A 120 -10.91 12.04 4.38
N ILE A 121 -9.86 11.81 3.56
CA ILE A 121 -9.94 10.92 2.40
C ILE A 121 -10.21 9.48 2.85
N VAL A 122 -9.53 8.99 3.88
CA VAL A 122 -9.77 7.65 4.44
C VAL A 122 -11.20 7.55 5.00
N GLU A 123 -11.67 8.55 5.73
CA GLU A 123 -13.02 8.59 6.30
C GLU A 123 -14.12 8.67 5.25
N SER A 124 -13.88 9.33 4.12
CA SER A 124 -14.84 9.39 3.00
C SER A 124 -14.97 8.07 2.24
N GLY A 125 -14.06 7.13 2.49
CA GLY A 125 -13.97 5.87 1.76
C GLY A 125 -13.14 5.95 0.48
N ASP A 126 -12.53 7.10 0.22
CA ASP A 126 -11.58 7.27 -0.89
C ASP A 126 -10.19 6.82 -0.42
N TYR A 127 -9.74 5.70 -0.95
CA TYR A 127 -8.44 5.14 -0.60
C TYR A 127 -7.29 5.94 -1.21
N LEU A 128 -6.35 6.34 -0.38
CA LEU A 128 -5.04 6.82 -0.81
C LEU A 128 -4.08 5.64 -0.88
N PRO A 129 -3.65 5.25 -2.07
CA PRO A 129 -2.73 4.13 -2.21
C PRO A 129 -1.39 4.49 -1.59
N SER A 130 -1.16 3.97 -0.40
CA SER A 130 0.12 4.01 0.28
C SER A 130 0.37 2.70 0.98
N TYR A 131 1.13 1.88 0.31
CA TYR A 131 1.57 0.60 0.82
C TYR A 131 2.18 0.72 2.22
N MET A 132 3.17 1.61 2.39
CA MET A 132 3.86 1.75 3.67
C MET A 132 3.01 2.41 4.77
N TRP A 133 2.05 3.24 4.39
CA TRP A 133 1.06 3.76 5.34
C TRP A 133 0.28 2.63 5.99
N ASN A 134 -0.25 1.73 5.16
CA ASN A 134 -1.05 0.61 5.63
C ASN A 134 -0.21 -0.40 6.44
N VAL A 135 1.00 -0.70 5.98
CA VAL A 135 1.97 -1.55 6.69
C VAL A 135 2.28 -0.99 8.09
N ASN A 136 2.58 0.29 8.19
CA ASN A 136 2.90 0.92 9.48
C ASN A 136 1.71 0.87 10.44
N GLY A 137 0.50 1.18 9.96
CA GLY A 137 -0.72 1.08 10.77
C GLY A 137 -0.92 -0.33 11.30
N TRP A 138 -0.81 -1.32 10.43
CA TRP A 138 -0.96 -2.72 10.80
C TRP A 138 0.09 -3.21 11.80
N LEU A 139 1.38 -2.87 11.58
CA LEU A 139 2.44 -3.22 12.53
C LEU A 139 2.20 -2.60 13.91
N CYS A 140 1.77 -1.34 13.95
CA CYS A 140 1.44 -0.69 15.22
C CYS A 140 0.29 -1.37 15.94
N GLU A 141 -0.78 -1.73 15.22
CA GLU A 141 -1.91 -2.47 15.78
C GLU A 141 -1.48 -3.84 16.34
N LYS A 142 -0.75 -4.64 15.54
CA LYS A 142 -0.25 -5.95 15.98
C LYS A 142 0.68 -5.90 17.18
N LEU A 143 1.43 -4.83 17.34
CA LEU A 143 2.38 -4.63 18.44
C LEU A 143 1.78 -3.87 19.62
N GLY A 144 0.49 -3.51 19.57
CA GLY A 144 -0.18 -2.73 20.61
C GLY A 144 0.40 -1.34 20.80
N LEU A 145 0.92 -0.72 19.73
CA LEU A 145 1.55 0.60 19.77
C LEU A 145 0.55 1.70 19.41
N THR A 146 0.62 2.80 20.14
CA THR A 146 -0.13 4.01 19.80
C THR A 146 0.67 4.86 18.84
N VAL A 147 0.14 5.09 17.63
CA VAL A 147 0.74 5.97 16.63
C VAL A 147 0.59 7.42 17.07
N LYS A 148 1.69 8.14 17.22
CA LYS A 148 1.68 9.59 17.49
C LYS A 148 1.70 10.41 16.22
N SER A 149 2.41 9.95 15.22
CA SER A 149 2.46 10.55 13.88
C SER A 149 2.91 9.52 12.87
N GLN A 150 2.37 9.60 11.68
CA GLN A 150 2.73 8.73 10.57
C GLN A 150 2.96 9.58 9.33
N ARG A 151 3.94 9.21 8.54
CA ARG A 151 4.27 9.87 7.27
C ARG A 151 4.62 8.82 6.24
N GLN A 152 4.38 9.14 5.00
CA GLN A 152 4.81 8.35 3.84
C GLN A 152 5.53 9.24 2.85
N LYS A 153 6.31 8.63 1.98
CA LYS A 153 6.98 9.31 0.89
C LYS A 153 7.19 8.36 -0.29
N CYS A 154 6.84 8.82 -1.49
CA CYS A 154 7.24 8.18 -2.73
C CYS A 154 8.59 8.74 -3.17
N VAL A 155 9.57 7.87 -3.36
CA VAL A 155 10.93 8.25 -3.74
C VAL A 155 11.23 7.62 -5.10
N PRO A 156 11.65 8.42 -6.13
CA PRO A 156 11.97 7.88 -7.43
C PRO A 156 13.20 6.96 -7.34
N GLN A 157 13.13 5.83 -8.00
CA GLN A 157 14.30 4.99 -8.26
C GLN A 157 14.98 5.48 -9.53
N THR A 158 16.27 5.71 -9.49
CA THR A 158 17.04 6.21 -10.64
C THR A 158 18.33 5.41 -10.84
N TYR A 159 18.84 5.41 -12.05
CA TYR A 159 20.14 4.83 -12.38
C TYR A 159 21.09 5.88 -12.94
N LYS A 160 22.37 5.59 -12.87
CA LYS A 160 23.42 6.48 -13.38
C LYS A 160 23.67 6.35 -14.89
N GLU A 161 23.04 5.35 -15.49
CA GLU A 161 23.19 5.00 -16.90
C GLU A 161 21.82 4.91 -17.56
N ASP A 162 21.78 5.08 -18.87
CA ASP A 162 20.59 4.85 -19.67
C ASP A 162 20.18 3.38 -19.60
N LEU A 163 18.92 3.10 -19.32
CA LEU A 163 18.38 1.74 -19.22
C LEU A 163 17.23 1.56 -20.21
N TYR A 164 17.31 0.48 -21.00
CA TYR A 164 16.18 0.09 -21.83
C TYR A 164 15.14 -0.67 -21.00
N SER A 165 13.90 -0.15 -20.99
CA SER A 165 12.74 -0.82 -20.41
C SER A 165 11.99 -1.56 -21.51
N SER A 166 11.95 -2.88 -21.41
CA SER A 166 11.16 -3.72 -22.33
C SER A 166 9.65 -3.52 -22.13
N THR A 167 9.25 -3.28 -20.90
CA THR A 167 7.84 -3.04 -20.52
C THR A 167 7.33 -1.71 -21.07
N LEU A 168 8.12 -0.65 -21.00
CA LEU A 168 7.77 0.65 -21.56
C LEU A 168 8.04 0.76 -23.07
N GLY A 169 8.87 -0.13 -23.64
CA GLY A 169 9.34 -0.08 -25.02
C GLY A 169 10.23 1.14 -25.33
N MET A 170 10.91 1.68 -24.32
CA MET A 170 11.74 2.88 -24.45
C MET A 170 12.99 2.83 -23.58
N THR A 171 13.96 3.70 -23.89
CA THR A 171 15.13 3.91 -23.03
C THR A 171 14.81 5.01 -22.01
N VAL A 172 14.86 4.65 -20.72
CA VAL A 172 14.81 5.61 -19.61
C VAL A 172 16.21 6.22 -19.47
N LYS A 173 16.28 7.53 -19.45
CA LYS A 173 17.55 8.24 -19.36
C LYS A 173 18.17 8.19 -17.98
N ALA A 174 19.49 8.29 -17.94
CA ALA A 174 20.22 8.40 -16.68
C ALA A 174 19.68 9.54 -15.82
N GLY A 175 19.33 9.25 -14.58
CA GLY A 175 18.74 10.20 -13.65
C GLY A 175 17.22 10.32 -13.68
N ASP A 176 16.54 9.81 -14.72
CA ASP A 176 15.09 9.73 -14.76
C ASP A 176 14.57 8.56 -13.92
N ALA A 177 13.28 8.60 -13.57
CA ALA A 177 12.66 7.59 -12.74
C ALA A 177 12.48 6.26 -13.50
N THR A 178 12.92 5.17 -12.90
CA THR A 178 12.69 3.80 -13.39
C THR A 178 11.60 3.08 -12.57
N GLY A 179 11.03 3.77 -11.64
CA GLY A 179 10.02 3.30 -10.69
C GLY A 179 10.09 4.08 -9.39
N MET A 180 9.47 3.58 -8.33
CA MET A 180 9.49 4.23 -7.02
C MET A 180 9.77 3.26 -5.87
N SER A 181 10.23 3.82 -4.75
CA SER A 181 10.13 3.21 -3.44
C SER A 181 9.04 3.92 -2.62
N ALA A 182 8.21 3.18 -1.93
CA ALA A 182 7.36 3.69 -0.87
C ALA A 182 8.14 3.66 0.46
N VAL A 183 8.17 4.79 1.18
CA VAL A 183 8.90 4.93 2.46
C VAL A 183 7.96 5.43 3.54
#